data_c13dca6a398af0e2b102506ade45dcd2
#
_entry.id   c13dca6a398af0e2b102506ade45dcd2
#
_cell.length_a   1.000
_cell.length_b   1.000
_cell.length_c   1.000
_cell.angle_alpha   90.00
_cell.angle_beta   90.00
_cell.angle_gamma   90.00
#
_symmetry.space_group_name_H-M   'P 1'
#
loop_
_entity.id
_entity.type
_entity.pdbx_description
1 polymer ?
#
loop_
_entity_poly.entity_id
_entity_poly.type
_entity_poly.pdbx_seq_one_letter_code
_entity_poly.pdbx_strand_id
1 'polypeptide(L)'
;MTDHRPNIGKLTKRGSIQMLFLTGILLIFSGCFTTKSVSQNATTFTVANNTAVYDSVPDDSLTIALIKPYKATMEAQMSEYIATIDSPFSNAFFVGNLGRLAADYMLLSANAISIKEFGVPCHFAISNNGGFRTGFYPGPVTMQQLFEVMPFENELVLVQLPGIFVDSLFQYIAQLQGTPASGFLMSYSKGNTRKDNRYQSLKLNAQPVNSIQDLLNPQYTQPLDTRRDYLIAVNSYMVVGGDGFTMLKHAKKIHYTGINLRTVLAQQLKAEYEANKFIDPRKQIRIYHEPQ
;
A
#
# COMPACT_ATOMS: atom_id res chain seq x y z
N MET A 1 -20.30 94.24 26.10
CA MET A 1 -21.52 93.90 25.40
C MET A 1 -21.11 93.39 24.06
N THR A 2 -20.93 92.04 23.94
CA THR A 2 -20.59 91.37 22.70
C THR A 2 -21.55 90.18 22.51
N ASP A 3 -22.38 90.42 21.53
CA ASP A 3 -23.42 89.48 21.09
C ASP A 3 -22.78 88.28 20.39
N HIS A 4 -22.96 87.03 20.90
CA HIS A 4 -22.52 85.77 20.28
C HIS A 4 -23.76 84.99 19.87
N ARG A 5 -24.11 85.13 18.58
CA ARG A 5 -25.09 84.25 17.95
C ARG A 5 -24.36 83.06 17.35
N PRO A 6 -24.87 81.79 17.54
CA PRO A 6 -24.26 80.63 16.93
C PRO A 6 -24.64 80.51 15.47
N ASN A 7 -23.64 80.30 14.64
CA ASN A 7 -23.74 80.12 13.20
C ASN A 7 -24.24 78.70 12.90
N ILE A 8 -25.50 78.62 12.41
CA ILE A 8 -26.07 77.32 11.96
C ILE A 8 -25.52 77.07 10.59
N GLY A 9 -24.50 76.18 10.51
CA GLY A 9 -23.89 75.73 9.28
C GLY A 9 -24.87 75.03 8.36
N LYS A 10 -24.89 75.43 7.10
CA LYS A 10 -25.65 74.88 6.01
C LYS A 10 -25.25 73.40 5.83
N LEU A 11 -26.14 72.43 6.11
CA LEU A 11 -26.01 71.05 5.68
C LEU A 11 -26.00 71.05 4.13
N THR A 12 -24.86 70.73 3.58
CA THR A 12 -24.71 70.64 2.11
C THR A 12 -25.48 69.45 1.59
N LYS A 13 -26.19 69.62 0.46
CA LYS A 13 -26.96 68.56 -0.25
C LYS A 13 -26.19 67.26 -0.45
N ARG A 14 -24.87 67.29 -0.41
CA ARG A 14 -23.99 66.10 -0.50
C ARG A 14 -24.10 65.15 0.71
N GLY A 15 -24.22 65.63 1.93
CA GLY A 15 -24.35 64.80 3.13
C GLY A 15 -25.68 64.06 3.16
N SER A 16 -26.76 64.69 2.70
CA SER A 16 -28.10 64.03 2.64
C SER A 16 -28.18 62.89 1.63
N ILE A 17 -27.47 62.99 0.50
CA ILE A 17 -27.42 61.91 -0.51
C ILE A 17 -26.58 60.75 -0.03
N GLN A 18 -25.46 61.02 0.66
CA GLN A 18 -24.63 59.94 1.24
C GLN A 18 -25.34 59.20 2.37
N MET A 19 -26.11 59.90 3.21
CA MET A 19 -26.88 59.28 4.29
C MET A 19 -28.06 58.42 3.72
N LEU A 20 -28.71 58.83 2.62
CA LEU A 20 -29.73 58.06 1.91
C LEU A 20 -29.15 56.83 1.24
N PHE A 21 -27.91 56.88 0.71
CA PHE A 21 -27.21 55.72 0.16
C PHE A 21 -26.81 54.70 1.24
N LEU A 22 -26.33 55.18 2.37
CA LEU A 22 -25.94 54.29 3.49
C LEU A 22 -27.16 53.59 4.11
N THR A 23 -28.28 54.30 4.27
CA THR A 23 -29.54 53.65 4.73
C THR A 23 -30.15 52.70 3.70
N GLY A 24 -30.03 52.96 2.38
CA GLY A 24 -30.44 52.07 1.33
C GLY A 24 -29.62 50.76 1.32
N ILE A 25 -28.30 50.84 1.49
CA ILE A 25 -27.43 49.66 1.58
C ILE A 25 -27.72 48.83 2.84
N LEU A 26 -28.03 49.47 3.98
CA LEU A 26 -28.37 48.79 5.23
C LEU A 26 -29.69 48.01 5.11
N LEU A 27 -30.66 48.52 4.34
CA LEU A 27 -31.93 47.88 4.11
C LEU A 27 -31.83 46.68 3.12
N ILE A 28 -30.88 46.69 2.18
CA ILE A 28 -30.64 45.61 1.28
C ILE A 28 -30.01 44.38 2.02
N PHE A 29 -29.19 44.63 3.07
CA PHE A 29 -28.62 43.55 3.87
C PHE A 29 -29.57 43.01 4.95
N SER A 30 -30.68 43.64 5.22
CA SER A 30 -31.69 43.17 6.19
C SER A 30 -32.74 42.22 5.60
N GLY A 31 -32.72 42.03 4.31
CA GLY A 31 -33.64 41.12 3.62
C GLY A 31 -32.98 39.82 3.24
N CYS A 32 -33.44 38.73 3.82
CA CYS A 32 -33.18 37.34 3.50
C CYS A 32 -32.13 36.61 4.31
N PHE A 33 -32.32 36.50 5.61
CA PHE A 33 -32.04 35.28 6.33
C PHE A 33 -33.34 34.66 6.87
N THR A 34 -34.26 34.34 5.98
CA THR A 34 -35.23 33.32 6.29
C THR A 34 -34.52 31.96 6.12
N THR A 35 -33.82 31.52 7.13
CA THR A 35 -33.49 30.11 7.26
C THR A 35 -34.82 29.38 7.38
N LYS A 36 -35.26 28.78 6.25
CA LYS A 36 -36.22 27.67 6.33
C LYS A 36 -35.53 26.63 7.17
N SER A 37 -35.87 26.55 8.44
CA SER A 37 -35.60 25.34 9.23
C SER A 37 -36.35 24.21 8.52
N VAL A 38 -35.62 23.44 7.73
CA VAL A 38 -36.07 22.12 7.32
C VAL A 38 -36.13 21.34 8.61
N SER A 39 -37.31 21.21 9.18
CA SER A 39 -37.58 20.21 10.22
C SER A 39 -37.30 18.87 9.54
N GLN A 40 -36.06 18.40 9.62
CA GLN A 40 -35.79 16.98 9.45
C GLN A 40 -36.55 16.32 10.57
N ASN A 41 -37.68 15.66 10.23
CA ASN A 41 -38.18 14.63 11.08
C ASN A 41 -37.04 13.67 11.34
N ALA A 42 -36.31 13.88 12.41
CA ALA A 42 -35.34 12.93 12.89
C ALA A 42 -36.13 11.65 13.15
N THR A 43 -36.06 10.74 12.19
CA THR A 43 -36.46 9.38 12.41
C THR A 43 -35.57 8.93 13.58
N THR A 44 -36.17 8.89 14.78
CA THR A 44 -35.46 8.38 15.96
C THR A 44 -35.21 6.91 15.63
N PHE A 45 -34.03 6.60 15.13
CA PHE A 45 -33.56 5.22 15.08
C PHE A 45 -33.41 4.80 16.52
N THR A 46 -34.38 4.06 17.02
CA THR A 46 -34.17 3.30 18.24
C THR A 46 -33.05 2.35 17.91
N VAL A 47 -31.83 2.63 18.40
CA VAL A 47 -30.74 1.68 18.34
C VAL A 47 -31.23 0.46 19.08
N ALA A 48 -31.70 -0.54 18.33
CA ALA A 48 -31.93 -1.84 18.91
C ALA A 48 -30.62 -2.26 19.57
N ASN A 49 -30.64 -2.62 20.83
CA ASN A 49 -29.45 -3.11 21.50
C ASN A 49 -28.84 -4.17 20.63
N ASN A 50 -27.54 -4.02 20.30
CA ASN A 50 -26.81 -5.04 19.60
C ASN A 50 -26.93 -6.35 20.37
N THR A 51 -27.69 -7.28 19.83
CA THR A 51 -27.78 -8.62 20.39
C THR A 51 -26.62 -9.40 19.81
N ALA A 52 -25.72 -9.86 20.67
CA ALA A 52 -24.66 -10.74 20.24
C ALA A 52 -25.27 -12.03 19.66
N VAL A 53 -24.81 -12.42 18.47
CA VAL A 53 -25.16 -13.71 17.89
C VAL A 53 -24.25 -14.75 18.52
N TYR A 54 -24.83 -15.66 19.29
CA TYR A 54 -24.11 -16.77 19.94
C TYR A 54 -24.31 -18.06 19.13
N ASP A 55 -23.44 -19.03 19.35
CA ASP A 55 -23.53 -20.37 18.72
C ASP A 55 -24.85 -21.10 19.02
N SER A 56 -25.59 -20.67 20.03
CA SER A 56 -26.91 -21.17 20.36
C SER A 56 -28.03 -20.68 19.42
N VAL A 57 -27.76 -19.69 18.57
CA VAL A 57 -28.72 -19.25 17.56
C VAL A 57 -28.68 -20.24 16.40
N PRO A 58 -29.76 -20.98 16.11
CA PRO A 58 -29.73 -21.96 15.02
C PRO A 58 -29.59 -21.26 13.68
N ASP A 59 -28.78 -21.86 12.83
CA ASP A 59 -28.62 -21.43 11.46
C ASP A 59 -29.94 -21.52 10.67
N ASP A 60 -30.16 -20.57 9.77
CA ASP A 60 -31.30 -20.61 8.85
C ASP A 60 -31.13 -21.72 7.82
N SER A 61 -31.99 -22.72 7.86
CA SER A 61 -31.88 -23.91 7.02
C SER A 61 -32.02 -23.64 5.51
N LEU A 62 -32.80 -22.60 5.13
CA LEU A 62 -32.96 -22.22 3.73
C LEU A 62 -31.68 -21.55 3.20
N THR A 63 -31.11 -20.66 4.01
CA THR A 63 -29.84 -20.01 3.69
C THR A 63 -28.73 -21.05 3.57
N ILE A 64 -28.64 -22.01 4.51
CA ILE A 64 -27.65 -23.10 4.42
C ILE A 64 -27.84 -23.91 3.14
N ALA A 65 -29.07 -24.30 2.79
CA ALA A 65 -29.34 -25.05 1.58
C ALA A 65 -28.91 -24.29 0.30
N LEU A 66 -29.13 -22.96 0.29
CA LEU A 66 -28.75 -22.09 -0.82
C LEU A 66 -27.22 -21.99 -1.00
N ILE A 67 -26.46 -21.86 0.09
CA ILE A 67 -24.99 -21.67 0.03
C ILE A 67 -24.23 -23.00 -0.05
N LYS A 68 -24.85 -24.13 0.31
CA LYS A 68 -24.19 -25.45 0.38
C LYS A 68 -23.41 -25.84 -0.87
N PRO A 69 -23.95 -25.72 -2.12
CA PRO A 69 -23.21 -26.10 -3.31
C PRO A 69 -21.97 -25.23 -3.54
N TYR A 70 -22.04 -23.93 -3.21
CA TYR A 70 -20.89 -23.00 -3.31
C TYR A 70 -19.85 -23.29 -2.22
N LYS A 71 -20.30 -23.56 -1.01
CA LYS A 71 -19.44 -23.90 0.13
C LYS A 71 -18.58 -25.12 -0.14
N ALA A 72 -19.16 -26.20 -0.66
CA ALA A 72 -18.42 -27.42 -0.98
C ALA A 72 -17.31 -27.19 -2.01
N THR A 73 -17.57 -26.39 -3.05
CA THR A 73 -16.57 -26.04 -4.06
C THR A 73 -15.44 -25.19 -3.46
N MET A 74 -15.79 -24.18 -2.65
CA MET A 74 -14.82 -23.34 -1.94
C MET A 74 -13.96 -24.15 -0.98
N GLU A 75 -14.55 -25.03 -0.18
CA GLU A 75 -13.83 -25.87 0.79
C GLU A 75 -12.80 -26.77 0.08
N ALA A 76 -13.16 -27.34 -1.06
CA ALA A 76 -12.24 -28.13 -1.86
C ALA A 76 -11.04 -27.30 -2.36
N GLN A 77 -11.29 -26.08 -2.85
CA GLN A 77 -10.22 -25.17 -3.29
C GLN A 77 -9.37 -24.67 -2.11
N MET A 78 -9.98 -24.30 -1.00
CA MET A 78 -9.26 -23.80 0.18
C MET A 78 -8.41 -24.87 0.86
N SER A 79 -8.81 -26.13 0.79
CA SER A 79 -8.06 -27.27 1.33
C SER A 79 -6.93 -27.77 0.42
N GLU A 80 -6.74 -27.20 -0.78
CA GLU A 80 -5.64 -27.56 -1.67
C GLU A 80 -4.30 -27.41 -0.94
N TYR A 81 -3.55 -28.52 -0.87
CA TYR A 81 -2.21 -28.54 -0.29
C TYR A 81 -1.19 -27.93 -1.25
N ILE A 82 -0.38 -27.00 -0.74
CA ILE A 82 0.64 -26.28 -1.51
C ILE A 82 2.06 -26.76 -1.18
N ALA A 83 2.43 -26.76 0.11
CA ALA A 83 3.77 -27.08 0.57
C ALA A 83 3.76 -27.48 2.05
N THR A 84 4.88 -27.95 2.57
CA THR A 84 5.15 -28.03 4.01
C THR A 84 6.28 -27.10 4.35
N ILE A 85 6.16 -26.37 5.45
CA ILE A 85 7.22 -25.50 5.98
C ILE A 85 7.67 -26.00 7.36
N ASP A 86 8.99 -25.93 7.59
CA ASP A 86 9.61 -26.41 8.84
C ASP A 86 9.92 -25.29 9.82
N SER A 87 9.98 -24.04 9.32
CA SER A 87 10.29 -22.85 10.11
C SER A 87 9.22 -21.77 9.92
N PRO A 88 8.87 -21.00 10.95
CA PRO A 88 7.84 -19.98 10.83
C PRO A 88 8.27 -18.84 9.89
N PHE A 89 7.30 -18.32 9.12
CA PHE A 89 7.43 -17.09 8.36
C PHE A 89 6.59 -16.01 9.02
N SER A 90 7.26 -15.02 9.58
CA SER A 90 6.65 -13.92 10.31
C SER A 90 6.41 -12.71 9.39
N ASN A 91 5.25 -12.05 9.56
CA ASN A 91 4.94 -10.76 8.95
C ASN A 91 5.41 -9.56 9.80
N ALA A 92 6.30 -9.79 10.78
CA ALA A 92 6.82 -8.72 11.64
C ALA A 92 7.36 -7.56 10.80
N PHE A 93 6.88 -6.35 11.11
CA PHE A 93 7.30 -5.12 10.43
C PHE A 93 8.84 -5.01 10.42
N PHE A 94 9.41 -4.73 9.27
CA PHE A 94 10.84 -4.49 8.99
C PHE A 94 11.78 -5.70 9.10
N VAL A 95 11.45 -6.71 9.91
CA VAL A 95 12.35 -7.85 10.17
C VAL A 95 11.76 -9.21 9.75
N GLY A 96 10.48 -9.23 9.37
CA GLY A 96 9.79 -10.47 9.01
C GLY A 96 10.36 -11.12 7.75
N ASN A 97 10.52 -12.44 7.81
CA ASN A 97 11.02 -13.22 6.68
C ASN A 97 9.95 -13.55 5.63
N LEU A 98 8.67 -13.44 5.99
CA LEU A 98 7.56 -13.61 5.05
C LEU A 98 7.60 -12.59 3.90
N GLY A 99 7.84 -11.31 4.24
CA GLY A 99 7.97 -10.26 3.23
C GLY A 99 9.14 -10.52 2.26
N ARG A 100 10.27 -11.04 2.78
CA ARG A 100 11.41 -11.44 1.94
C ARG A 100 11.08 -12.60 1.02
N LEU A 101 10.41 -13.63 1.54
CA LEU A 101 9.95 -14.78 0.75
C LEU A 101 9.03 -14.33 -0.39
N ALA A 102 8.03 -13.52 -0.07
CA ALA A 102 7.09 -13.03 -1.08
C ALA A 102 7.77 -12.16 -2.13
N ALA A 103 8.66 -11.26 -1.73
CA ALA A 103 9.41 -10.42 -2.66
C ALA A 103 10.36 -11.24 -3.56
N ASP A 104 10.95 -12.32 -3.03
CA ASP A 104 11.76 -13.28 -3.81
C ASP A 104 10.93 -13.93 -4.92
N TYR A 105 9.77 -14.44 -4.57
CA TYR A 105 8.88 -15.07 -5.52
C TYR A 105 8.30 -14.08 -6.54
N MET A 106 8.02 -12.85 -6.09
CA MET A 106 7.66 -11.77 -7.03
C MET A 106 8.77 -11.51 -8.03
N LEU A 107 10.03 -11.39 -7.58
CA LEU A 107 11.17 -11.12 -8.47
C LEU A 107 11.39 -12.27 -9.45
N LEU A 108 11.36 -13.51 -8.98
CA LEU A 108 11.55 -14.69 -9.82
C LEU A 108 10.47 -14.76 -10.91
N SER A 109 9.20 -14.62 -10.54
CA SER A 109 8.09 -14.64 -11.48
C SER A 109 8.12 -13.44 -12.43
N ALA A 110 8.40 -12.24 -11.92
CA ALA A 110 8.52 -11.03 -12.71
C ALA A 110 9.66 -11.12 -13.73
N ASN A 111 10.79 -11.70 -13.35
CA ASN A 111 11.93 -11.88 -14.25
C ASN A 111 11.59 -12.86 -15.39
N ALA A 112 10.95 -13.97 -15.10
CA ALA A 112 10.50 -14.92 -16.13
C ALA A 112 9.54 -14.26 -17.13
N ILE A 113 8.59 -13.47 -16.65
CA ILE A 113 7.65 -12.71 -17.48
C ILE A 113 8.38 -11.65 -18.31
N SER A 114 9.24 -10.85 -17.68
CA SER A 114 9.91 -9.74 -18.35
C SER A 114 10.88 -10.18 -19.44
N ILE A 115 11.59 -11.27 -19.23
CA ILE A 115 12.47 -11.85 -20.25
C ILE A 115 11.64 -12.35 -21.44
N LYS A 116 10.54 -13.05 -21.16
CA LYS A 116 9.64 -13.60 -22.20
C LYS A 116 9.01 -12.48 -23.05
N GLU A 117 8.53 -11.41 -22.40
CA GLU A 117 7.73 -10.40 -23.08
C GLU A 117 8.55 -9.21 -23.60
N PHE A 118 9.64 -8.87 -22.93
CA PHE A 118 10.42 -7.66 -23.25
C PHE A 118 11.90 -7.94 -23.57
N GLY A 119 12.37 -9.18 -23.36
CA GLY A 119 13.77 -9.54 -23.57
C GLY A 119 14.76 -8.95 -22.57
N VAL A 120 14.26 -8.36 -21.45
CA VAL A 120 15.09 -7.72 -20.43
C VAL A 120 14.72 -8.23 -19.04
N PRO A 121 15.72 -8.39 -18.14
CA PRO A 121 15.47 -8.87 -16.79
C PRO A 121 14.79 -7.82 -15.90
N CYS A 122 14.02 -8.29 -14.92
CA CYS A 122 13.55 -7.47 -13.81
C CYS A 122 14.71 -7.26 -12.80
N HIS A 123 14.93 -6.02 -12.37
CA HIS A 123 16.09 -5.68 -11.54
C HIS A 123 15.88 -6.01 -10.06
N PHE A 124 14.70 -5.70 -9.54
CA PHE A 124 14.34 -5.96 -8.15
C PHE A 124 12.83 -5.97 -7.96
N ALA A 125 12.38 -6.50 -6.83
CA ALA A 125 10.98 -6.50 -6.41
C ALA A 125 10.81 -5.87 -5.03
N ILE A 126 9.71 -5.16 -4.85
CA ILE A 126 9.26 -4.66 -3.55
C ILE A 126 7.76 -4.88 -3.39
N SER A 127 7.34 -5.04 -2.14
CA SER A 127 5.93 -5.05 -1.76
C SER A 127 5.72 -4.18 -0.53
N ASN A 128 4.47 -3.94 -0.16
CA ASN A 128 4.15 -3.21 1.06
C ASN A 128 3.90 -4.18 2.23
N ASN A 129 4.26 -3.75 3.44
CA ASN A 129 4.07 -4.57 4.64
C ASN A 129 2.60 -4.85 4.95
N GLY A 130 1.70 -3.88 4.67
CA GLY A 130 0.26 -4.00 4.91
C GLY A 130 -0.43 -5.08 4.10
N GLY A 131 0.21 -5.58 3.05
CA GLY A 131 -0.28 -6.68 2.20
C GLY A 131 -0.33 -8.05 2.91
N PHE A 132 0.40 -8.20 4.02
CA PHE A 132 0.49 -9.45 4.78
C PHE A 132 -0.22 -9.30 6.12
N ARG A 133 -1.23 -10.15 6.37
CA ARG A 133 -2.09 -10.03 7.58
C ARG A 133 -1.70 -10.99 8.69
N THR A 134 -1.16 -12.14 8.35
CA THR A 134 -0.64 -13.15 9.28
C THR A 134 0.66 -13.75 8.73
N GLY A 135 1.23 -14.72 9.43
CA GLY A 135 2.41 -15.46 9.00
C GLY A 135 2.07 -16.92 8.69
N PHE A 136 3.06 -17.68 8.25
CA PHE A 136 2.98 -19.14 8.20
C PHE A 136 3.63 -19.74 9.44
N TYR A 137 3.05 -20.83 9.90
CA TYR A 137 3.58 -21.63 11.00
C TYR A 137 4.07 -22.99 10.48
N PRO A 138 4.99 -23.68 11.18
CA PRO A 138 5.44 -25.00 10.78
C PRO A 138 4.28 -25.98 10.57
N GLY A 139 4.31 -26.71 9.48
CA GLY A 139 3.28 -27.65 9.07
C GLY A 139 2.85 -27.49 7.61
N PRO A 140 1.74 -28.14 7.23
CA PRO A 140 1.20 -28.03 5.87
C PRO A 140 0.64 -26.63 5.60
N VAL A 141 0.94 -26.11 4.41
CA VAL A 141 0.40 -24.86 3.89
C VAL A 141 -0.67 -25.19 2.87
N THR A 142 -1.87 -24.62 3.05
CA THR A 142 -3.01 -24.76 2.15
C THR A 142 -3.34 -23.45 1.45
N MET A 143 -4.19 -23.50 0.44
CA MET A 143 -4.70 -22.32 -0.24
C MET A 143 -5.43 -21.39 0.75
N GLN A 144 -6.17 -21.93 1.72
CA GLN A 144 -6.81 -21.14 2.78
C GLN A 144 -5.80 -20.27 3.53
N GLN A 145 -4.68 -20.83 3.96
CA GLN A 145 -3.64 -20.07 4.67
C GLN A 145 -3.03 -18.99 3.78
N LEU A 146 -2.92 -19.19 2.47
CA LEU A 146 -2.50 -18.14 1.54
C LEU A 146 -3.51 -16.98 1.50
N PHE A 147 -4.81 -17.28 1.53
CA PHE A 147 -5.84 -16.23 1.65
C PHE A 147 -5.78 -15.49 2.98
N GLU A 148 -5.50 -16.18 4.08
CA GLU A 148 -5.35 -15.56 5.40
C GLU A 148 -4.09 -14.66 5.45
N VAL A 149 -3.00 -15.08 4.82
CA VAL A 149 -1.75 -14.32 4.73
C VAL A 149 -1.90 -13.10 3.82
N MET A 150 -2.49 -13.28 2.64
CA MET A 150 -2.64 -12.25 1.60
C MET A 150 -4.10 -12.16 1.12
N PRO A 151 -5.01 -11.53 1.90
CA PRO A 151 -6.44 -11.49 1.56
C PRO A 151 -6.78 -10.54 0.40
N PHE A 152 -5.84 -9.70 -0.02
CA PHE A 152 -6.08 -8.68 -1.06
C PHE A 152 -5.88 -9.25 -2.47
N GLU A 153 -6.70 -8.75 -3.40
CA GLU A 153 -6.60 -9.08 -4.84
C GLU A 153 -5.53 -8.21 -5.53
N ASN A 154 -4.32 -8.21 -4.97
CA ASN A 154 -3.19 -7.50 -5.54
C ASN A 154 -2.57 -8.30 -6.68
N GLU A 155 -2.30 -7.62 -7.79
CA GLU A 155 -1.68 -8.18 -8.98
C GLU A 155 -0.17 -7.88 -9.00
N LEU A 156 0.62 -8.79 -9.57
CA LEU A 156 2.01 -8.54 -9.90
C LEU A 156 2.08 -7.55 -11.07
N VAL A 157 2.82 -6.47 -10.91
CA VAL A 157 2.97 -5.43 -11.92
C VAL A 157 4.43 -5.14 -12.19
N LEU A 158 4.80 -5.05 -13.46
CA LEU A 158 6.12 -4.63 -13.92
C LEU A 158 6.09 -3.12 -14.23
N VAL A 159 7.04 -2.40 -13.68
CA VAL A 159 7.09 -0.93 -13.78
C VAL A 159 8.46 -0.52 -14.30
N GLN A 160 8.49 0.20 -15.44
CA GLN A 160 9.72 0.86 -15.92
C GLN A 160 9.82 2.23 -15.26
N LEU A 161 10.71 2.36 -14.28
CA LEU A 161 10.90 3.56 -13.47
C LEU A 161 12.24 4.23 -13.78
N PRO A 162 12.29 5.54 -14.08
CA PRO A 162 13.55 6.27 -14.23
C PRO A 162 14.38 6.23 -12.94
N GLY A 163 15.70 6.12 -13.08
CA GLY A 163 16.62 5.96 -11.96
C GLY A 163 16.57 7.07 -10.91
N ILE A 164 16.23 8.30 -11.30
CA ILE A 164 16.00 9.39 -10.35
C ILE A 164 14.83 9.12 -9.39
N PHE A 165 13.77 8.45 -9.86
CA PHE A 165 12.65 8.06 -9.02
C PHE A 165 12.91 6.75 -8.28
N VAL A 166 13.81 5.90 -8.80
CA VAL A 166 14.33 4.74 -8.05
C VAL A 166 15.16 5.22 -6.85
N ASP A 167 15.98 6.27 -7.00
CA ASP A 167 16.69 6.91 -5.90
C ASP A 167 15.71 7.42 -4.83
N SER A 168 14.67 8.14 -5.25
CA SER A 168 13.61 8.60 -4.37
C SER A 168 12.87 7.44 -3.68
N LEU A 169 12.69 6.31 -4.36
CA LEU A 169 12.10 5.09 -3.81
C LEU A 169 12.95 4.52 -2.67
N PHE A 170 14.27 4.41 -2.87
CA PHE A 170 15.17 3.91 -1.82
C PHE A 170 15.27 4.86 -0.63
N GLN A 171 15.24 6.18 -0.89
CA GLN A 171 15.14 7.17 0.17
C GLN A 171 13.85 6.99 0.99
N TYR A 172 12.74 6.71 0.33
CA TYR A 172 11.47 6.45 1.01
C TYR A 172 11.49 5.14 1.82
N ILE A 173 12.10 4.08 1.27
CA ILE A 173 12.29 2.81 1.99
C ILE A 173 13.12 3.01 3.27
N ALA A 174 14.15 3.87 3.26
CA ALA A 174 14.91 4.23 4.45
C ALA A 174 14.03 4.93 5.51
N GLN A 175 13.15 5.83 5.09
CA GLN A 175 12.19 6.49 5.98
C GLN A 175 11.19 5.49 6.59
N LEU A 176 10.77 4.49 5.84
CA LEU A 176 9.93 3.39 6.32
C LEU A 176 10.70 2.41 7.22
N GLN A 177 12.04 2.47 7.26
CA GLN A 177 12.94 1.52 7.95
C GLN A 177 12.89 0.11 7.34
N GLY A 178 12.40 -0.03 6.12
CA GLY A 178 12.32 -1.27 5.38
C GLY A 178 10.98 -1.53 4.70
N THR A 179 10.99 -2.49 3.81
CA THR A 179 9.83 -3.01 3.09
C THR A 179 10.14 -4.45 2.65
N PRO A 180 9.15 -5.31 2.36
CA PRO A 180 9.39 -6.56 1.66
C PRO A 180 10.16 -6.32 0.37
N ALA A 181 11.33 -6.95 0.22
CA ALA A 181 12.27 -6.61 -0.85
C ALA A 181 13.09 -7.80 -1.33
N SER A 182 13.42 -7.79 -2.62
CA SER A 182 14.33 -8.73 -3.27
C SER A 182 15.12 -8.07 -4.40
N GLY A 183 16.35 -8.53 -4.66
CA GLY A 183 17.19 -8.05 -5.76
C GLY A 183 18.13 -6.91 -5.38
N PHE A 184 18.18 -6.48 -4.13
CA PHE A 184 19.12 -5.46 -3.66
C PHE A 184 19.52 -5.65 -2.19
N LEU A 185 20.63 -5.02 -1.82
CA LEU A 185 21.10 -4.83 -0.46
C LEU A 185 21.20 -3.34 -0.18
N MET A 186 20.60 -2.88 0.94
CA MET A 186 20.55 -1.47 1.30
C MET A 186 20.88 -1.27 2.78
N SER A 187 21.68 -0.28 3.09
CA SER A 187 21.83 0.24 4.45
C SER A 187 21.28 1.65 4.57
N TYR A 188 20.89 2.02 5.80
CA TYR A 188 20.39 3.37 6.10
C TYR A 188 20.86 3.85 7.47
N SER A 189 21.00 5.16 7.63
CA SER A 189 21.20 5.82 8.92
C SER A 189 19.88 6.32 9.48
N LYS A 190 19.75 6.28 10.80
CA LYS A 190 18.61 6.87 11.53
C LYS A 190 18.87 8.33 11.83
N GLY A 191 17.88 9.18 11.56
CA GLY A 191 17.83 10.55 12.03
C GLY A 191 16.95 10.70 13.28
N ASN A 192 16.67 11.94 13.67
CA ASN A 192 15.84 12.23 14.85
C ASN A 192 14.40 11.74 14.69
N THR A 193 13.88 11.77 13.47
CA THR A 193 12.58 11.21 13.10
C THR A 193 12.73 10.24 11.92
N ARG A 194 11.71 9.44 11.63
CA ARG A 194 11.72 8.56 10.45
C ARG A 194 11.95 9.31 9.13
N LYS A 195 11.46 10.54 9.02
CA LYS A 195 11.65 11.37 7.82
C LYS A 195 13.10 11.81 7.61
N ASP A 196 13.89 11.80 8.67
CA ASP A 196 15.30 12.17 8.63
C ASP A 196 16.21 10.98 8.31
N ASN A 197 15.67 9.76 8.27
CA ASN A 197 16.44 8.59 7.85
C ASN A 197 16.93 8.78 6.40
N ARG A 198 18.16 8.33 6.14
CA ARG A 198 18.79 8.39 4.82
C ARG A 198 19.39 7.04 4.47
N TYR A 199 19.20 6.56 3.24
CA TYR A 199 19.97 5.41 2.81
C TYR A 199 21.44 5.81 2.63
N GLN A 200 22.35 4.92 2.97
CA GLN A 200 23.78 5.15 2.98
C GLN A 200 24.48 4.38 1.86
N SER A 201 24.10 3.14 1.68
CA SER A 201 24.60 2.30 0.61
C SER A 201 23.46 1.54 -0.06
N LEU A 202 23.60 1.35 -1.36
CA LEU A 202 22.66 0.58 -2.16
C LEU A 202 23.46 -0.20 -3.21
N LYS A 203 23.26 -1.51 -3.22
CA LYS A 203 23.83 -2.41 -4.22
C LYS A 203 22.75 -3.28 -4.80
N LEU A 204 22.59 -3.24 -6.11
CA LEU A 204 21.67 -4.11 -6.84
C LEU A 204 22.36 -5.44 -7.15
N ASN A 205 21.57 -6.49 -7.37
CA ASN A 205 22.09 -7.76 -7.83
C ASN A 205 22.73 -7.60 -9.22
N ALA A 206 23.91 -8.19 -9.41
CA ALA A 206 24.65 -8.09 -10.66
C ALA A 206 24.07 -8.95 -11.78
N GLN A 207 23.41 -10.04 -11.40
CA GLN A 207 22.87 -11.03 -12.32
C GLN A 207 21.35 -11.09 -12.26
N PRO A 208 20.67 -11.42 -13.36
CA PRO A 208 19.25 -11.72 -13.35
C PRO A 208 18.95 -12.89 -12.42
N VAL A 209 17.79 -12.84 -11.78
CA VAL A 209 17.29 -13.91 -10.90
C VAL A 209 16.46 -14.88 -11.76
N ASN A 210 17.02 -16.04 -12.06
CA ASN A 210 16.37 -17.07 -12.86
C ASN A 210 15.94 -18.31 -12.08
N SER A 211 16.43 -18.43 -10.84
CA SER A 211 16.18 -19.57 -9.97
C SER A 211 16.12 -19.18 -8.49
N ILE A 212 15.63 -20.09 -7.66
CA ILE A 212 15.68 -19.95 -6.19
C ILE A 212 17.13 -19.84 -5.72
N GLN A 213 18.06 -20.54 -6.36
CA GLN A 213 19.49 -20.50 -5.98
C GLN A 213 20.10 -19.11 -6.19
N ASP A 214 19.69 -18.38 -7.24
CA ASP A 214 20.13 -17.00 -7.46
C ASP A 214 19.64 -16.07 -6.34
N LEU A 215 18.43 -16.32 -5.83
CA LEU A 215 17.87 -15.57 -4.69
C LEU A 215 18.59 -15.86 -3.38
N LEU A 216 19.05 -17.10 -3.18
CA LEU A 216 19.77 -17.53 -1.97
C LEU A 216 21.24 -17.11 -1.99
N ASN A 217 21.84 -16.95 -3.19
CA ASN A 217 23.23 -16.58 -3.39
C ASN A 217 23.41 -15.29 -4.23
N PRO A 218 22.82 -14.17 -3.82
CA PRO A 218 22.82 -12.95 -4.63
C PRO A 218 24.19 -12.29 -4.68
N GLN A 219 24.50 -11.67 -5.84
CA GLN A 219 25.72 -10.92 -6.07
C GLN A 219 25.44 -9.41 -6.05
N TYR A 220 25.31 -8.82 -4.85
CA TYR A 220 25.02 -7.40 -4.67
C TYR A 220 26.25 -6.52 -4.91
N THR A 221 26.54 -6.20 -6.15
CA THR A 221 27.74 -5.45 -6.54
C THR A 221 27.45 -4.20 -7.38
N GLN A 222 26.29 -4.12 -8.04
CA GLN A 222 26.00 -2.99 -8.95
C GLN A 222 25.46 -1.79 -8.17
N PRO A 223 26.11 -0.60 -8.30
CA PRO A 223 25.56 0.63 -7.75
C PRO A 223 24.33 1.08 -8.56
N LEU A 224 23.48 1.91 -7.95
CA LEU A 224 22.40 2.60 -8.66
C LEU A 224 22.98 3.63 -9.64
N ASP A 225 22.57 3.59 -10.90
CA ASP A 225 22.79 4.66 -11.88
C ASP A 225 21.49 5.42 -12.11
N THR A 226 21.40 6.64 -11.62
CA THR A 226 20.20 7.48 -11.71
C THR A 226 19.87 7.95 -13.13
N ARG A 227 20.77 7.74 -14.10
CA ARG A 227 20.60 8.18 -15.50
C ARG A 227 19.89 7.14 -16.37
N ARG A 228 19.76 5.90 -15.92
CA ARG A 228 19.09 4.82 -16.65
C ARG A 228 17.72 4.51 -16.07
N ASP A 229 16.93 3.74 -16.82
CA ASP A 229 15.66 3.21 -16.34
C ASP A 229 15.86 1.82 -15.71
N TYR A 230 14.97 1.48 -14.80
CA TYR A 230 14.92 0.17 -14.14
C TYR A 230 13.55 -0.47 -14.34
N LEU A 231 13.54 -1.74 -14.70
CA LEU A 231 12.35 -2.55 -14.69
C LEU A 231 12.23 -3.21 -13.32
N ILE A 232 11.17 -2.93 -12.58
CA ILE A 232 10.96 -3.39 -11.21
C ILE A 232 9.62 -4.08 -11.07
N ALA A 233 9.51 -4.99 -10.11
CA ALA A 233 8.27 -5.66 -9.77
C ALA A 233 7.66 -5.08 -8.50
N VAL A 234 6.39 -4.75 -8.56
CA VAL A 234 5.61 -4.20 -7.45
C VAL A 234 4.20 -4.81 -7.44
N ASN A 235 3.43 -4.56 -6.41
CA ASN A 235 2.01 -4.90 -6.44
C ASN A 235 1.15 -3.74 -7.00
N SER A 236 -0.04 -4.08 -7.50
CA SER A 236 -0.96 -3.11 -8.13
C SER A 236 -1.39 -1.97 -7.20
N TYR A 237 -1.51 -2.21 -5.89
CA TYR A 237 -1.82 -1.18 -4.89
C TYR A 237 -0.72 -0.11 -4.79
N MET A 238 0.55 -0.51 -4.88
CA MET A 238 1.68 0.44 -4.81
C MET A 238 1.80 1.30 -6.06
N VAL A 239 1.48 0.77 -7.24
CA VAL A 239 1.57 1.49 -8.53
C VAL A 239 0.76 2.79 -8.51
N VAL A 240 -0.39 2.78 -7.88
CA VAL A 240 -1.25 3.96 -7.73
C VAL A 240 -0.84 4.88 -6.58
N GLY A 241 0.28 4.61 -5.93
CA GLY A 241 0.84 5.39 -4.83
C GLY A 241 0.37 4.95 -3.44
N GLY A 242 -0.15 3.73 -3.32
CA GLY A 242 -0.53 3.13 -2.05
C GLY A 242 0.63 3.16 -1.04
N ASP A 243 0.32 3.26 0.25
CA ASP A 243 1.30 3.37 1.35
C ASP A 243 2.37 4.45 1.14
N GLY A 244 2.06 5.51 0.36
CA GLY A 244 2.97 6.63 0.12
C GLY A 244 4.04 6.40 -0.97
N PHE A 245 4.01 5.32 -1.73
CA PHE A 245 4.92 5.04 -2.84
C PHE A 245 4.61 5.91 -4.08
N THR A 246 4.48 7.23 -3.87
CA THR A 246 4.06 8.19 -4.90
C THR A 246 5.03 8.31 -6.06
N MET A 247 6.33 7.99 -5.88
CA MET A 247 7.34 7.98 -6.92
C MET A 247 7.04 6.97 -8.04
N LEU A 248 6.28 5.92 -7.76
CA LEU A 248 5.85 4.95 -8.78
C LEU A 248 4.90 5.54 -9.83
N LYS A 249 4.23 6.65 -9.52
CA LYS A 249 3.39 7.38 -10.50
C LYS A 249 4.20 8.01 -11.65
N HIS A 250 5.52 8.10 -11.51
CA HIS A 250 6.42 8.60 -12.55
C HIS A 250 6.96 7.49 -13.47
N ALA A 251 6.34 6.32 -13.43
CA ALA A 251 6.68 5.22 -14.32
C ALA A 251 6.49 5.61 -15.80
N LYS A 252 7.48 5.27 -16.63
CA LYS A 252 7.40 5.44 -18.10
C LYS A 252 6.47 4.40 -18.74
N LYS A 253 6.49 3.18 -18.18
CA LYS A 253 5.63 2.07 -18.62
C LYS A 253 5.16 1.28 -17.40
N ILE A 254 3.94 0.82 -17.44
CA ILE A 254 3.33 -0.05 -16.45
C ILE A 254 2.73 -1.23 -17.19
N HIS A 255 3.10 -2.42 -16.79
CA HIS A 255 2.58 -3.66 -17.35
C HIS A 255 1.92 -4.48 -16.24
N TYR A 256 0.61 -4.59 -16.31
CA TYR A 256 -0.20 -5.45 -15.47
C TYR A 256 -0.14 -6.88 -16.01
N THR A 257 0.32 -7.83 -15.20
CA THR A 257 0.54 -9.21 -15.66
C THR A 257 -0.74 -10.05 -15.67
N GLY A 258 -1.80 -9.59 -15.02
CA GLY A 258 -3.02 -10.36 -14.79
C GLY A 258 -2.85 -11.47 -13.73
N ILE A 259 -1.70 -11.57 -13.08
CA ILE A 259 -1.40 -12.64 -12.13
C ILE A 259 -1.52 -12.11 -10.70
N ASN A 260 -2.45 -12.68 -9.94
CA ASN A 260 -2.60 -12.35 -8.52
C ASN A 260 -1.37 -12.78 -7.71
N LEU A 261 -0.95 -11.97 -6.73
CA LEU A 261 0.21 -12.26 -5.89
C LEU A 261 0.06 -13.55 -5.06
N ARG A 262 -1.16 -13.92 -4.64
CA ARG A 262 -1.40 -15.24 -4.01
C ARG A 262 -1.07 -16.37 -4.95
N THR A 263 -1.42 -16.25 -6.22
CA THR A 263 -1.08 -17.24 -7.26
C THR A 263 0.44 -17.35 -7.42
N VAL A 264 1.15 -16.20 -7.47
CA VAL A 264 2.61 -16.19 -7.49
C VAL A 264 3.17 -16.94 -6.28
N LEU A 265 2.68 -16.59 -5.07
CA LEU A 265 3.15 -17.20 -3.82
C LEU A 265 2.85 -18.72 -3.80
N ALA A 266 1.66 -19.15 -4.19
CA ALA A 266 1.27 -20.56 -4.26
C ALA A 266 2.17 -21.35 -5.21
N GLN A 267 2.35 -20.85 -6.45
CA GLN A 267 3.15 -21.51 -7.47
C GLN A 267 4.61 -21.66 -7.07
N GLN A 268 5.20 -20.59 -6.53
CA GLN A 268 6.62 -20.60 -6.17
C GLN A 268 6.89 -21.40 -4.89
N LEU A 269 5.99 -21.36 -3.87
CA LEU A 269 6.07 -22.25 -2.71
C LEU A 269 6.03 -23.73 -3.13
N LYS A 270 5.08 -24.06 -4.00
CA LYS A 270 4.95 -25.44 -4.51
C LYS A 270 6.20 -25.87 -5.28
N ALA A 271 6.68 -25.02 -6.19
CA ALA A 271 7.88 -25.31 -6.99
C ALA A 271 9.14 -25.48 -6.12
N GLU A 272 9.37 -24.58 -5.15
CA GLU A 272 10.51 -24.68 -4.23
C GLU A 272 10.43 -25.95 -3.37
N TYR A 273 9.24 -26.25 -2.84
CA TYR A 273 9.06 -27.47 -2.03
C TYR A 273 9.21 -28.75 -2.86
N GLU A 274 8.68 -28.81 -4.07
CA GLU A 274 8.84 -29.95 -4.95
C GLU A 274 10.32 -30.22 -5.31
N ALA A 275 11.07 -29.14 -5.55
CA ALA A 275 12.48 -29.25 -5.91
C ALA A 275 13.38 -29.63 -4.71
N ASN A 276 13.14 -29.04 -3.55
CA ASN A 276 14.09 -29.12 -2.41
C ASN A 276 13.54 -29.91 -1.21
N LYS A 277 12.23 -30.22 -1.18
CA LYS A 277 11.48 -30.74 -0.02
C LYS A 277 11.62 -29.87 1.23
N PHE A 278 11.94 -28.60 1.02
CA PHE A 278 12.23 -27.64 2.05
C PHE A 278 12.01 -26.21 1.51
N ILE A 279 11.48 -25.31 2.35
CA ILE A 279 11.36 -23.89 2.04
C ILE A 279 12.40 -23.12 2.87
N ASP A 280 13.33 -22.45 2.20
CA ASP A 280 14.36 -21.67 2.88
C ASP A 280 13.75 -20.54 3.73
N PRO A 281 14.10 -20.42 5.00
CA PRO A 281 13.49 -19.44 5.91
C PRO A 281 13.88 -17.97 5.60
N ARG A 282 14.61 -17.66 4.60
CA ARG A 282 15.00 -16.31 4.13
C ARG A 282 15.65 -15.47 5.25
N LYS A 283 16.66 -16.02 5.92
CA LYS A 283 17.31 -15.36 7.07
C LYS A 283 18.11 -14.12 6.69
N GLN A 284 18.55 -14.02 5.43
CA GLN A 284 19.36 -12.90 4.95
C GLN A 284 18.63 -11.57 5.05
N ILE A 285 19.17 -10.64 5.83
CA ILE A 285 18.68 -9.28 5.96
C ILE A 285 19.18 -8.47 4.76
N ARG A 286 18.28 -7.78 4.07
CA ARG A 286 18.58 -6.99 2.84
C ARG A 286 18.51 -5.49 3.06
N ILE A 287 17.82 -5.07 4.10
CA ILE A 287 17.70 -3.67 4.50
C ILE A 287 18.07 -3.59 5.97
N TYR A 288 19.12 -2.87 6.30
CA TYR A 288 19.65 -2.83 7.65
C TYR A 288 20.08 -1.42 8.05
N HIS A 289 20.06 -1.17 9.35
CA HIS A 289 20.55 0.06 9.94
C HIS A 289 22.06 -0.04 10.16
N GLU A 290 22.82 0.93 9.64
CA GLU A 290 24.22 1.11 10.01
C GLU A 290 24.30 1.93 11.30
N PRO A 291 24.92 1.43 12.38
CA PRO A 291 25.22 2.25 13.53
C PRO A 291 26.15 3.41 13.11
N GLN A 292 25.86 4.59 13.63
CA GLN A 292 26.75 5.76 13.46
C GLN A 292 28.04 5.58 14.23
#